data_c625fb7731ef107c618bc9fe45946626
#
_entry.id   c625fb7731ef107c618bc9fe45946626
#
_cell.length_a   1.000
_cell.length_b   1.000
_cell.length_c   1.000
_cell.angle_alpha   90.00
_cell.angle_beta   90.00
_cell.angle_gamma   90.00
#
_symmetry.space_group_name_H-M   'P 1'
#
loop_
_entity.id
_entity.type
_entity.pdbx_description
1 polymer ?
#
loop_
_entity_poly.entity_id
_entity_poly.type
_entity_poly.pdbx_seq_one_letter_code
_entity_poly.pdbx_strand_id
1 'polypeptide(L)'
;MDSPGADADCGDRICRPVAWPSAWLVARIVFLALALLAVNASAQDSAIPPATSVLQPQAYVSLQPVPRGRAFEIAVVAKISPGFHINAHVPSEDYLIPTKIVADLSPGVFLVETTYPRGVMRAFRFSKTPLRVYEGSFTVRMKLRANGSAPIGPQKIALTVGYQACNQDACLPPTKIPVTADLEIAAVDAPAHPAHPDIFSAAPQH
;
A
#
# COMPACT_ATOMS: atom_id res chain seq x y z
N MET A 1 46.29 88.76 17.31
CA MET A 1 47.00 88.24 18.50
C MET A 1 46.86 86.71 18.35
N ASP A 2 47.80 86.26 17.76
CA ASP A 2 48.90 85.26 17.99
C ASP A 2 48.45 83.80 17.90
N SER A 3 48.93 83.20 16.83
CA SER A 3 49.25 81.77 16.79
C SER A 3 50.36 81.43 17.79
N PRO A 4 50.58 80.18 18.19
CA PRO A 4 51.40 79.27 17.42
C PRO A 4 50.91 77.83 17.46
N GLY A 5 51.11 77.08 16.48
CA GLY A 5 52.16 76.20 16.03
C GLY A 5 52.55 75.08 16.99
N ALA A 6 52.28 73.86 16.62
CA ALA A 6 52.98 72.69 17.11
C ALA A 6 53.02 71.59 16.03
N ASP A 7 54.24 71.50 15.49
CA ASP A 7 54.64 70.35 14.70
C ASP A 7 54.56 69.06 15.53
N ALA A 8 54.05 68.01 15.03
CA ALA A 8 54.21 66.67 15.58
C ALA A 8 54.69 65.74 14.49
N ASP A 9 55.95 65.47 14.67
CA ASP A 9 56.80 64.45 14.11
C ASP A 9 56.09 63.12 13.91
N CYS A 10 56.00 62.65 12.69
CA CYS A 10 55.54 61.33 12.35
C CYS A 10 56.73 60.42 12.07
N GLY A 11 57.19 59.80 13.16
CA GLY A 11 58.26 58.78 13.09
C GLY A 11 57.81 57.53 12.34
N ASP A 12 58.71 57.11 11.52
CA ASP A 12 58.73 55.89 10.70
C ASP A 12 58.17 54.65 11.38
N ARG A 13 56.89 54.33 11.18
CA ARG A 13 56.32 52.95 11.36
C ARG A 13 55.40 52.66 10.20
N ILE A 14 55.85 51.72 9.39
CA ILE A 14 55.14 51.12 8.26
C ILE A 14 53.76 50.66 8.69
N CYS A 15 52.72 51.44 8.41
CA CYS A 15 51.32 51.01 8.47
C CYS A 15 51.06 50.04 7.31
N ARG A 16 51.15 48.75 7.60
CA ARG A 16 50.64 47.74 6.66
C ARG A 16 49.13 47.82 6.64
N PRO A 17 48.50 48.02 5.47
CA PRO A 17 47.04 47.91 5.37
C PRO A 17 46.64 46.47 5.60
N VAL A 18 45.81 46.23 6.63
CA VAL A 18 45.13 44.95 6.80
C VAL A 18 44.21 44.81 5.59
N ALA A 19 44.62 43.97 4.64
CA ALA A 19 43.77 43.61 3.51
C ALA A 19 42.59 42.79 4.03
N TRP A 20 41.46 43.40 4.17
CA TRP A 20 40.18 42.67 4.42
C TRP A 20 39.90 41.85 3.15
N PRO A 21 39.57 40.56 3.28
CA PRO A 21 39.18 39.76 2.15
C PRO A 21 38.01 40.48 1.47
N SER A 22 38.22 40.84 0.22
CA SER A 22 37.23 41.59 -0.55
C SER A 22 35.87 40.88 -0.44
N ALA A 23 34.82 41.61 -0.11
CA ALA A 23 33.43 41.14 0.04
C ALA A 23 32.99 40.25 -1.11
N TRP A 24 33.61 40.35 -2.25
CA TRP A 24 33.44 39.56 -3.47
C TRP A 24 33.91 38.11 -3.34
N LEU A 25 34.99 37.85 -2.55
CA LEU A 25 35.47 36.47 -2.32
C LEU A 25 34.54 35.72 -1.40
N VAL A 26 34.02 36.35 -0.35
CA VAL A 26 33.08 35.75 0.61
C VAL A 26 31.74 35.47 -0.10
N ALA A 27 31.26 36.39 -0.91
CA ALA A 27 30.03 36.21 -1.71
C ALA A 27 30.15 35.05 -2.70
N ARG A 28 31.31 34.85 -3.33
CA ARG A 28 31.53 33.72 -4.26
C ARG A 28 31.57 32.38 -3.54
N ILE A 29 32.18 32.30 -2.37
CA ILE A 29 32.23 31.08 -1.57
C ILE A 29 30.85 30.69 -1.05
N VAL A 30 30.05 31.66 -0.60
CA VAL A 30 28.66 31.42 -0.16
C VAL A 30 27.80 30.98 -1.34
N PHE A 31 27.94 31.56 -2.52
CA PHE A 31 27.20 31.14 -3.73
C PHE A 31 27.59 29.73 -4.20
N LEU A 32 28.87 29.36 -4.14
CA LEU A 32 29.32 28.01 -4.46
C LEU A 32 28.81 26.99 -3.43
N ALA A 33 28.82 27.34 -2.14
CA ALA A 33 28.30 26.48 -1.08
C ALA A 33 26.78 26.26 -1.19
N LEU A 34 25.99 27.29 -1.52
CA LEU A 34 24.57 27.15 -1.80
C LEU A 34 24.28 26.32 -3.06
N ALA A 35 25.11 26.47 -4.11
CA ALA A 35 24.96 25.67 -5.34
C ALA A 35 25.27 24.18 -5.11
N LEU A 36 26.23 23.85 -4.23
CA LEU A 36 26.53 22.48 -3.85
C LEU A 36 25.44 21.83 -2.97
N LEU A 37 24.70 22.63 -2.19
CA LEU A 37 23.55 22.16 -1.40
C LEU A 37 22.31 21.87 -2.25
N ALA A 38 22.17 22.54 -3.41
CA ALA A 38 21.04 22.33 -4.31
C ALA A 38 21.14 21.03 -5.15
N VAL A 39 22.31 20.41 -5.25
CA VAL A 39 22.54 19.18 -6.05
C VAL A 39 22.12 17.90 -5.31
N ASN A 40 21.83 17.98 -4.00
CA ASN A 40 21.27 16.84 -3.25
C ASN A 40 19.74 16.74 -3.35
N ALA A 41 19.09 17.40 -4.31
CA ALA A 41 17.69 17.19 -4.62
C ALA A 41 17.54 15.82 -5.30
N SER A 42 17.47 14.79 -4.47
CA SER A 42 16.69 13.57 -4.61
C SER A 42 16.54 13.04 -6.05
N ALA A 43 17.47 12.24 -6.50
CA ALA A 43 17.10 11.09 -7.29
C ALA A 43 16.21 10.22 -6.36
N GLN A 44 14.91 10.51 -6.30
CA GLN A 44 13.93 9.53 -5.87
C GLN A 44 13.99 8.44 -6.93
N ASP A 45 14.82 7.46 -6.67
CA ASP A 45 14.86 6.21 -7.40
C ASP A 45 13.44 5.66 -7.29
N SER A 46 12.67 5.78 -8.37
CA SER A 46 11.33 5.22 -8.49
C SER A 46 11.48 3.72 -8.64
N ALA A 47 12.11 3.10 -7.63
CA ALA A 47 12.27 1.67 -7.56
C ALA A 47 10.86 1.05 -7.64
N ILE A 48 10.64 0.24 -8.64
CA ILE A 48 9.39 -0.52 -8.80
C ILE A 48 9.22 -1.36 -7.52
N PRO A 49 8.13 -1.20 -6.77
CA PRO A 49 7.95 -1.92 -5.52
C PRO A 49 7.87 -3.43 -5.77
N PRO A 50 8.26 -4.25 -4.81
CA PRO A 50 8.07 -5.69 -4.93
C PRO A 50 6.58 -6.02 -5.09
N ALA A 51 6.27 -7.04 -5.92
CA ALA A 51 4.89 -7.42 -6.21
C ALA A 51 4.06 -7.65 -4.93
N THR A 52 4.66 -8.19 -3.87
CA THR A 52 4.02 -8.47 -2.58
C THR A 52 3.57 -7.23 -1.79
N SER A 53 4.11 -6.04 -2.09
CA SER A 53 3.73 -4.80 -1.41
C SER A 53 2.62 -4.01 -2.13
N VAL A 54 2.25 -4.44 -3.34
CA VAL A 54 1.23 -3.74 -4.15
C VAL A 54 -0.19 -3.96 -3.60
N LEU A 55 -0.46 -5.14 -3.03
CA LEU A 55 -1.78 -5.48 -2.49
C LEU A 55 -1.70 -5.65 -0.97
N GLN A 56 -2.65 -5.05 -0.26
CA GLN A 56 -2.81 -5.13 1.19
C GLN A 56 -4.17 -5.77 1.51
N PRO A 57 -4.27 -7.11 1.60
CA PRO A 57 -5.51 -7.79 1.92
C PRO A 57 -5.71 -7.89 3.43
N GLN A 58 -6.97 -7.79 3.87
CA GLN A 58 -7.43 -8.03 5.23
C GLN A 58 -8.68 -8.91 5.18
N ALA A 59 -8.82 -9.86 6.11
CA ALA A 59 -9.96 -10.75 6.19
C ALA A 59 -10.83 -10.42 7.41
N TYR A 60 -12.14 -10.44 7.19
CA TYR A 60 -13.16 -10.14 8.19
C TYR A 60 -14.20 -11.24 8.20
N VAL A 61 -14.75 -11.57 9.38
CA VAL A 61 -15.80 -12.57 9.56
C VAL A 61 -17.11 -11.90 9.94
N SER A 62 -18.22 -12.33 9.34
CA SER A 62 -19.52 -11.66 9.50
C SER A 62 -20.24 -11.94 10.82
N LEU A 63 -19.88 -13.02 11.52
CA LEU A 63 -20.50 -13.44 12.78
C LEU A 63 -19.46 -13.71 13.85
N GLN A 64 -19.73 -13.31 15.08
CA GLN A 64 -18.86 -13.56 16.23
C GLN A 64 -19.72 -13.87 17.49
N PRO A 65 -19.60 -15.07 18.07
CA PRO A 65 -19.00 -16.28 17.50
C PRO A 65 -19.82 -16.84 16.33
N VAL A 66 -19.30 -17.86 15.63
CA VAL A 66 -19.99 -18.61 14.57
C VAL A 66 -20.59 -19.89 15.18
N PRO A 67 -21.91 -20.00 15.38
CA PRO A 67 -22.52 -21.23 15.88
C PRO A 67 -22.43 -22.36 14.84
N ARG A 68 -22.24 -23.58 15.30
CA ARG A 68 -22.37 -24.77 14.45
C ARG A 68 -23.72 -24.79 13.74
N GLY A 69 -23.75 -25.28 12.51
CA GLY A 69 -24.96 -25.31 11.68
C GLY A 69 -25.27 -23.97 10.97
N ARG A 70 -24.63 -22.86 11.34
CA ARG A 70 -24.86 -21.55 10.76
C ARG A 70 -23.99 -21.29 9.53
N ALA A 71 -24.57 -20.57 8.60
CA ALA A 71 -23.81 -19.93 7.52
C ALA A 71 -23.23 -18.59 8.02
N PHE A 72 -22.05 -18.26 7.55
CA PHE A 72 -21.35 -17.00 7.80
C PHE A 72 -20.56 -16.58 6.55
N GLU A 73 -20.07 -15.38 6.54
CA GLU A 73 -19.24 -14.90 5.44
C GLU A 73 -17.83 -14.51 5.93
N ILE A 74 -16.87 -14.69 5.06
CA ILE A 74 -15.56 -14.05 5.15
C ILE A 74 -15.47 -13.05 4.01
N ALA A 75 -15.16 -11.79 4.34
CA ALA A 75 -14.87 -10.75 3.36
C ALA A 75 -13.35 -10.52 3.34
N VAL A 76 -12.75 -10.64 2.17
CA VAL A 76 -11.35 -10.20 1.94
C VAL A 76 -11.40 -8.83 1.29
N VAL A 77 -11.13 -7.81 2.10
CA VAL A 77 -11.01 -6.42 1.65
C VAL A 77 -9.54 -6.18 1.28
N ALA A 78 -9.29 -5.81 0.04
CA ALA A 78 -7.93 -5.63 -0.45
C ALA A 78 -7.75 -4.23 -1.04
N LYS A 79 -6.67 -3.55 -0.61
CA LYS A 79 -6.28 -2.23 -1.11
C LYS A 79 -5.09 -2.37 -2.04
N ILE A 80 -5.21 -1.81 -3.25
CA ILE A 80 -4.17 -1.78 -4.26
C ILE A 80 -3.42 -0.45 -4.15
N SER A 81 -2.09 -0.50 -4.20
CA SER A 81 -1.23 0.68 -4.15
C SER A 81 -1.53 1.63 -5.32
N PRO A 82 -1.50 2.96 -5.11
CA PRO A 82 -1.71 3.94 -6.17
C PRO A 82 -0.78 3.71 -7.37
N GLY A 83 -1.29 3.90 -8.59
CA GLY A 83 -0.56 3.68 -9.83
C GLY A 83 -0.49 2.23 -10.29
N PHE A 84 -1.02 1.29 -9.50
CA PHE A 84 -1.12 -0.13 -9.85
C PHE A 84 -2.58 -0.56 -10.02
N HIS A 85 -2.73 -1.65 -10.77
CA HIS A 85 -3.94 -2.43 -10.90
C HIS A 85 -3.59 -3.91 -10.87
N ILE A 86 -4.57 -4.77 -10.64
CA ILE A 86 -4.43 -6.22 -10.75
C ILE A 86 -5.49 -6.77 -11.70
N ASN A 87 -5.20 -7.86 -12.39
CA ASN A 87 -6.19 -8.49 -13.27
C ASN A 87 -7.41 -8.91 -12.45
N ALA A 88 -8.61 -8.73 -13.00
CA ALA A 88 -9.84 -9.20 -12.38
C ALA A 88 -9.88 -10.74 -12.26
N HIS A 89 -10.80 -11.28 -11.46
CA HIS A 89 -11.01 -12.73 -11.35
C HIS A 89 -11.40 -13.37 -12.69
N VAL A 90 -12.19 -12.67 -13.50
CA VAL A 90 -12.47 -13.06 -14.88
C VAL A 90 -11.75 -12.05 -15.79
N PRO A 91 -10.52 -12.33 -16.21
CA PRO A 91 -9.73 -11.42 -17.04
C PRO A 91 -10.32 -11.33 -18.46
N SER A 92 -9.89 -10.32 -19.22
CA SER A 92 -10.34 -10.12 -20.60
C SER A 92 -9.67 -11.05 -21.61
N GLU A 93 -8.50 -11.56 -21.28
CA GLU A 93 -7.64 -12.36 -22.16
C GLU A 93 -7.13 -13.58 -21.40
N ASP A 94 -7.04 -14.71 -22.06
CA ASP A 94 -6.69 -16.02 -21.46
C ASP A 94 -5.24 -16.10 -20.94
N TYR A 95 -4.34 -15.27 -21.46
CA TYR A 95 -2.93 -15.23 -21.02
C TYR A 95 -2.73 -14.43 -19.72
N LEU A 96 -3.73 -13.68 -19.26
CA LEU A 96 -3.65 -12.89 -18.03
C LEU A 96 -3.83 -13.77 -16.81
N ILE A 97 -3.02 -13.53 -15.79
CA ILE A 97 -3.12 -14.23 -14.51
C ILE A 97 -4.28 -13.65 -13.70
N PRO A 98 -5.35 -14.40 -13.43
CA PRO A 98 -6.50 -13.88 -12.70
C PRO A 98 -6.21 -13.68 -11.22
N THR A 99 -6.91 -12.74 -10.59
CA THR A 99 -6.97 -12.65 -9.13
C THR A 99 -7.79 -13.81 -8.58
N LYS A 100 -7.21 -14.59 -7.66
CA LYS A 100 -7.84 -15.77 -7.07
C LYS A 100 -7.55 -15.86 -5.58
N ILE A 101 -8.58 -16.19 -4.79
CA ILE A 101 -8.44 -16.52 -3.36
C ILE A 101 -8.62 -18.02 -3.18
N VAL A 102 -7.70 -18.63 -2.47
CA VAL A 102 -7.76 -20.03 -2.05
C VAL A 102 -7.84 -20.05 -0.53
N ALA A 103 -8.78 -20.80 0.02
CA ALA A 103 -8.95 -20.98 1.45
C ALA A 103 -8.50 -22.40 1.86
N ASP A 104 -7.71 -22.48 2.91
CA ASP A 104 -7.43 -23.71 3.64
C ASP A 104 -8.40 -23.76 4.83
N LEU A 105 -9.44 -24.57 4.69
CA LEU A 105 -10.58 -24.59 5.60
C LEU A 105 -10.31 -25.48 6.80
N SER A 106 -10.69 -25.03 7.99
CA SER A 106 -10.70 -25.84 9.19
C SER A 106 -11.67 -27.03 9.06
N PRO A 107 -11.42 -28.16 9.73
CA PRO A 107 -12.33 -29.30 9.74
C PRO A 107 -13.77 -28.89 10.08
N GLY A 108 -14.75 -29.39 9.32
CA GLY A 108 -16.15 -29.08 9.53
C GLY A 108 -16.60 -27.70 9.04
N VAL A 109 -15.74 -26.93 8.42
CA VAL A 109 -16.08 -25.69 7.73
C VAL A 109 -16.06 -25.91 6.21
N PHE A 110 -17.10 -25.50 5.51
CA PHE A 110 -17.25 -25.71 4.07
C PHE A 110 -17.47 -24.39 3.34
N LEU A 111 -16.81 -24.24 2.21
CA LEU A 111 -17.06 -23.16 1.29
C LEU A 111 -18.33 -23.44 0.47
N VAL A 112 -19.26 -22.52 0.48
CA VAL A 112 -20.51 -22.60 -0.30
C VAL A 112 -20.37 -21.85 -1.62
N GLU A 113 -19.83 -20.63 -1.55
CA GLU A 113 -19.72 -19.74 -2.71
C GLU A 113 -18.60 -18.73 -2.50
N THR A 114 -17.99 -18.28 -3.61
CA THR A 114 -17.09 -17.14 -3.62
C THR A 114 -17.57 -16.14 -4.65
N THR A 115 -17.85 -14.92 -4.20
CA THR A 115 -18.32 -13.83 -5.05
C THR A 115 -17.19 -12.81 -5.20
N TYR A 116 -16.77 -12.59 -6.45
CA TYR A 116 -15.79 -11.56 -6.82
C TYR A 116 -16.53 -10.33 -7.37
N PRO A 117 -16.01 -9.12 -7.10
CA PRO A 117 -16.59 -7.92 -7.70
C PRO A 117 -16.33 -7.90 -9.21
N ARG A 118 -17.13 -7.14 -9.91
CA ARG A 118 -16.94 -6.91 -11.34
C ARG A 118 -15.73 -5.99 -11.54
N GLY A 119 -14.77 -6.44 -12.36
CA GLY A 119 -13.63 -5.61 -12.75
C GLY A 119 -14.07 -4.46 -13.68
N VAL A 120 -13.30 -3.38 -13.68
CA VAL A 120 -13.47 -2.25 -14.59
C VAL A 120 -12.59 -2.42 -15.84
N MET A 121 -13.09 -1.95 -16.99
CA MET A 121 -12.31 -1.98 -18.24
C MET A 121 -11.37 -0.77 -18.28
N ARG A 122 -10.07 -1.01 -18.54
CA ARG A 122 -9.04 0.03 -18.66
C ARG A 122 -8.15 -0.21 -19.87
N ALA A 123 -7.76 0.87 -20.54
CA ALA A 123 -6.79 0.84 -21.61
C ALA A 123 -5.38 1.07 -21.05
N PHE A 124 -4.42 0.25 -21.50
CA PHE A 124 -3.02 0.32 -21.08
C PHE A 124 -2.11 0.36 -22.32
N ARG A 125 -0.93 0.99 -22.18
CA ARG A 125 0.02 1.15 -23.30
C ARG A 125 0.55 -0.17 -23.83
N PHE A 126 0.62 -1.19 -22.96
CA PHE A 126 1.13 -2.52 -23.30
C PHE A 126 0.07 -3.45 -23.90
N SER A 127 -1.21 -3.03 -23.96
CA SER A 127 -2.31 -3.87 -24.49
C SER A 127 -3.04 -3.17 -25.65
N LYS A 128 -3.35 -3.94 -26.68
CA LYS A 128 -4.15 -3.46 -27.82
C LYS A 128 -5.64 -3.33 -27.49
N THR A 129 -6.12 -4.10 -26.52
CA THR A 129 -7.52 -4.13 -26.08
C THR A 129 -7.61 -3.66 -24.63
N PRO A 130 -8.72 -3.02 -24.21
CA PRO A 130 -8.96 -2.72 -22.80
C PRO A 130 -8.98 -4.00 -21.96
N LEU A 131 -8.33 -3.97 -20.80
CA LEU A 131 -8.28 -5.09 -19.88
C LEU A 131 -9.24 -4.90 -18.71
N ARG A 132 -9.78 -6.02 -18.21
CA ARG A 132 -10.62 -6.03 -17.01
C ARG A 132 -9.75 -6.19 -15.78
N VAL A 133 -9.79 -5.17 -14.91
CA VAL A 133 -8.88 -5.05 -13.76
C VAL A 133 -9.61 -4.60 -12.50
N TYR A 134 -8.97 -4.78 -11.35
CA TYR A 134 -9.29 -4.11 -10.09
C TYR A 134 -8.31 -2.98 -9.84
N GLU A 135 -8.84 -1.86 -9.33
CA GLU A 135 -8.10 -0.66 -8.95
C GLU A 135 -8.58 -0.17 -7.57
N GLY A 136 -7.74 0.56 -6.85
CA GLY A 136 -8.09 1.14 -5.56
C GLY A 136 -8.38 0.09 -4.50
N SER A 137 -9.64 -0.10 -4.11
CA SER A 137 -10.04 -1.12 -3.14
C SER A 137 -11.14 -2.00 -3.70
N PHE A 138 -11.09 -3.28 -3.38
CA PHE A 138 -12.13 -4.23 -3.75
C PHE A 138 -12.37 -5.24 -2.63
N THR A 139 -13.54 -5.90 -2.66
CA THR A 139 -13.92 -6.90 -1.66
C THR A 139 -14.36 -8.18 -2.35
N VAL A 140 -13.76 -9.30 -1.94
CA VAL A 140 -14.22 -10.64 -2.31
C VAL A 140 -14.97 -11.22 -1.13
N ARG A 141 -16.16 -11.76 -1.36
CA ARG A 141 -16.99 -12.41 -0.33
C ARG A 141 -17.00 -13.91 -0.51
N MET A 142 -16.78 -14.61 0.57
CA MET A 142 -16.82 -16.06 0.64
C MET A 142 -17.94 -16.44 1.61
N LYS A 143 -18.94 -17.17 1.14
CA LYS A 143 -20.01 -17.74 1.97
C LYS A 143 -19.59 -19.11 2.43
N LEU A 144 -19.57 -19.31 3.74
CA LEU A 144 -19.16 -20.55 4.38
C LEU A 144 -20.24 -21.09 5.31
N ARG A 145 -20.08 -22.34 5.71
CA ARG A 145 -20.95 -22.97 6.70
C ARG A 145 -20.11 -23.81 7.67
N ALA A 146 -20.29 -23.60 8.97
CA ALA A 146 -19.79 -24.49 9.99
C ALA A 146 -20.82 -25.60 10.23
N ASN A 147 -20.46 -26.86 10.09
CA ASN A 147 -21.35 -27.97 10.39
C ASN A 147 -21.24 -28.43 11.87
N GLY A 148 -21.96 -29.45 12.23
CA GLY A 148 -21.97 -30.00 13.61
C GLY A 148 -20.64 -30.61 14.07
N SER A 149 -19.72 -30.94 13.16
CA SER A 149 -18.41 -31.51 13.48
C SER A 149 -17.29 -30.46 13.60
N ALA A 150 -17.56 -29.19 13.28
CA ALA A 150 -16.55 -28.12 13.39
C ALA A 150 -16.07 -28.04 14.87
N PRO A 151 -14.75 -28.05 15.16
CA PRO A 151 -14.25 -27.93 16.51
C PRO A 151 -14.71 -26.62 17.18
N ILE A 152 -15.21 -26.68 18.40
CA ILE A 152 -15.57 -25.50 19.19
C ILE A 152 -14.30 -24.82 19.67
N GLY A 153 -14.33 -23.49 19.71
CA GLY A 153 -13.23 -22.61 20.13
C GLY A 153 -12.61 -21.82 19.02
N PRO A 154 -11.48 -21.15 19.28
CA PRO A 154 -10.77 -20.35 18.30
C PRO A 154 -10.29 -21.17 17.11
N GLN A 155 -10.55 -20.67 15.91
CA GLN A 155 -10.13 -21.25 14.63
C GLN A 155 -9.46 -20.19 13.77
N LYS A 156 -8.59 -20.64 12.86
CA LYS A 156 -7.94 -19.80 11.86
C LYS A 156 -8.17 -20.41 10.48
N ILE A 157 -8.72 -19.60 9.57
CA ILE A 157 -8.82 -19.99 8.17
C ILE A 157 -7.71 -19.25 7.43
N ALA A 158 -6.74 -20.01 6.92
CA ALA A 158 -5.68 -19.47 6.11
C ALA A 158 -6.19 -19.24 4.69
N LEU A 159 -6.00 -18.02 4.19
CA LEU A 159 -6.37 -17.61 2.84
C LEU A 159 -5.10 -17.24 2.09
N THR A 160 -5.08 -17.51 0.80
CA THR A 160 -4.01 -17.09 -0.09
C THR A 160 -4.60 -16.30 -1.24
N VAL A 161 -4.19 -15.03 -1.37
CA VAL A 161 -4.58 -14.16 -2.48
C VAL A 161 -3.49 -14.22 -3.54
N GLY A 162 -3.78 -14.87 -4.67
CA GLY A 162 -2.91 -14.90 -5.84
C GLY A 162 -3.32 -13.82 -6.83
N TYR A 163 -2.35 -13.09 -7.39
CA TYR A 163 -2.61 -12.02 -8.36
C TYR A 163 -1.36 -11.69 -9.19
N GLN A 164 -1.57 -10.90 -10.23
CA GLN A 164 -0.51 -10.23 -10.98
C GLN A 164 -0.80 -8.73 -11.00
N ALA A 165 0.14 -7.93 -10.51
CA ALA A 165 0.02 -6.48 -10.50
C ALA A 165 0.74 -5.90 -11.72
N CYS A 166 0.15 -4.85 -12.30
CA CYS A 166 0.72 -4.09 -13.41
C CYS A 166 0.58 -2.59 -13.13
N ASN A 167 1.46 -1.80 -13.71
CA ASN A 167 1.31 -0.35 -13.82
C ASN A 167 0.93 0.03 -15.28
N GLN A 168 1.12 1.28 -15.69
CA GLN A 168 0.80 1.73 -17.06
C GLN A 168 1.71 1.13 -18.13
N ASP A 169 2.90 0.66 -17.78
CA ASP A 169 3.95 0.31 -18.72
C ASP A 169 4.33 -1.19 -18.70
N ALA A 170 4.21 -1.84 -17.53
CA ALA A 170 4.66 -3.22 -17.34
C ALA A 170 3.91 -3.96 -16.23
N CYS A 171 3.98 -5.28 -16.26
CA CYS A 171 3.47 -6.17 -15.23
C CYS A 171 4.60 -6.72 -14.37
N LEU A 172 4.35 -6.80 -13.07
CA LEU A 172 5.21 -7.47 -12.10
C LEU A 172 5.04 -8.99 -12.19
N PRO A 173 5.98 -9.77 -11.69
CA PRO A 173 5.80 -11.21 -11.57
C PRO A 173 4.55 -11.58 -10.78
N PRO A 174 3.81 -12.63 -11.16
CA PRO A 174 2.70 -13.16 -10.38
C PRO A 174 3.14 -13.49 -8.95
N THR A 175 2.30 -13.16 -7.98
CA THR A 175 2.63 -13.36 -6.58
C THR A 175 1.44 -13.86 -5.77
N LYS A 176 1.72 -14.30 -4.54
CA LYS A 176 0.72 -14.78 -3.58
C LYS A 176 0.97 -14.13 -2.23
N ILE A 177 -0.09 -13.65 -1.59
CA ILE A 177 -0.04 -13.07 -0.25
C ILE A 177 -0.93 -13.90 0.67
N PRO A 178 -0.41 -14.38 1.82
CA PRO A 178 -1.23 -15.01 2.84
C PRO A 178 -2.03 -13.96 3.61
N VAL A 179 -3.25 -14.31 4.00
CA VAL A 179 -4.09 -13.56 4.94
C VAL A 179 -4.87 -14.55 5.79
N THR A 180 -5.14 -14.22 7.05
CA THR A 180 -5.82 -15.11 7.99
C THR A 180 -7.15 -14.50 8.41
N ALA A 181 -8.20 -15.31 8.43
CA ALA A 181 -9.46 -14.99 9.08
C ALA A 181 -9.52 -15.71 10.43
N ASP A 182 -9.55 -14.94 11.52
CA ASP A 182 -9.73 -15.44 12.86
C ASP A 182 -11.22 -15.50 13.19
N LEU A 183 -11.71 -16.64 13.69
CA LEU A 183 -13.09 -16.84 14.09
C LEU A 183 -13.17 -17.74 15.31
N GLU A 184 -14.28 -17.70 16.01
CA GLU A 184 -14.59 -18.59 17.11
C GLU A 184 -15.81 -19.43 16.74
N ILE A 185 -15.67 -20.75 16.74
CA ILE A 185 -16.78 -21.68 16.57
C ILE A 185 -17.45 -21.93 17.90
N ALA A 186 -18.76 -21.80 17.97
CA ALA A 186 -19.54 -22.00 19.18
C ALA A 186 -20.55 -23.16 19.04
N ALA A 187 -21.19 -23.53 20.15
CA ALA A 187 -22.28 -24.52 20.18
C ALA A 187 -23.43 -24.05 19.26
N VAL A 188 -24.27 -25.02 18.86
CA VAL A 188 -25.38 -24.75 17.90
C VAL A 188 -26.35 -23.66 18.37
N ASP A 189 -26.62 -23.60 19.69
CA ASP A 189 -27.56 -22.65 20.30
C ASP A 189 -26.88 -21.39 20.84
N ALA A 190 -25.59 -21.23 20.61
CA ALA A 190 -24.84 -20.06 21.10
C ALA A 190 -25.37 -18.76 20.44
N PRO A 191 -25.53 -17.69 21.22
CA PRO A 191 -25.87 -16.40 20.64
C PRO A 191 -24.73 -15.92 19.72
N ALA A 192 -25.12 -15.39 18.56
CA ALA A 192 -24.18 -14.88 17.58
C ALA A 192 -24.55 -13.43 17.24
N HIS A 193 -23.57 -12.60 17.12
CA HIS A 193 -23.73 -11.19 16.82
C HIS A 193 -23.12 -10.86 15.45
N PRO A 194 -23.77 -10.00 14.64
CA PRO A 194 -23.13 -9.49 13.44
C PRO A 194 -21.83 -8.76 13.78
N ALA A 195 -20.75 -9.10 13.10
CA ALA A 195 -19.47 -8.43 13.18
C ALA A 195 -19.22 -7.64 11.89
N HIS A 196 -18.53 -6.51 12.00
CA HIS A 196 -18.17 -5.65 10.87
C HIS A 196 -19.35 -5.28 9.94
N PRO A 197 -20.45 -4.71 10.47
CA PRO A 197 -21.65 -4.41 9.69
C PRO A 197 -21.39 -3.44 8.53
N ASP A 198 -20.42 -2.55 8.65
CA ASP A 198 -19.94 -1.66 7.61
C ASP A 198 -19.41 -2.40 6.36
N ILE A 199 -18.82 -3.57 6.55
CA ILE A 199 -18.29 -4.41 5.46
C ILE A 199 -19.38 -5.30 4.86
N PHE A 200 -20.23 -5.89 5.69
CA PHE A 200 -21.16 -6.92 5.26
C PHE A 200 -22.56 -6.40 4.85
N SER A 201 -22.99 -5.23 5.33
CA SER A 201 -24.26 -4.61 4.91
C SER A 201 -24.17 -3.86 3.58
N ALA A 202 -22.98 -3.49 3.12
CA ALA A 202 -22.81 -2.94 1.77
C ALA A 202 -23.16 -4.00 0.72
N ALA A 203 -24.01 -3.64 -0.25
CA ALA A 203 -24.32 -4.54 -1.37
C ALA A 203 -23.01 -4.99 -2.07
N PRO A 204 -22.93 -6.26 -2.54
CA PRO A 204 -21.80 -6.70 -3.34
C PRO A 204 -21.61 -5.74 -4.52
N GLN A 205 -20.40 -5.30 -4.76
CA GLN A 205 -20.07 -4.48 -5.94
C GLN A 205 -20.16 -5.39 -7.17
N HIS A 206 -21.29 -5.30 -7.89
CA HIS A 206 -21.57 -6.06 -9.11
C HIS A 206 -21.05 -5.33 -10.35
#